data_a98e7d8389de811c3fcc1aeac844dd94
#
_entry.id   a98e7d8389de811c3fcc1aeac844dd94
#
_cell.length_a   1.000
_cell.length_b   1.000
_cell.length_c   1.000
_cell.angle_alpha   90.00
_cell.angle_beta   90.00
_cell.angle_gamma   90.00
#
_symmetry.space_group_name_H-M   'P 1'
#
loop_
_entity.id
_entity.type
_entity.pdbx_description
1 polymer ?
#
loop_
_entity_poly.entity_id
_entity_poly.type
_entity_poly.pdbx_seq_one_letter_code
_entity_poly.pdbx_strand_id
1 'polypeptide(L)'
;MPAACWPSAGGGFAFPKLVASEHSGVRTDVVEVDPAVVRIARRWFFLDEAVALARAGGGNLRVVCDDGRAFLERGAGPYDAVVLDAFVGAEPVRALATVEALHLVRAALAPGGLCLMNVVSRGGGSDVSFLRSVVATALMVFARVEVLLATDETHAEEDNYLVVASDSELGLPDTIPYDETFLGEVLFDEG
;
A
#
# COMPACT_ATOMS: atom_id res chain seq x y z
N MET A 1 -13.80 12.54 8.43
CA MET A 1 -13.17 12.86 7.13
C MET A 1 -12.28 11.68 6.79
N PRO A 2 -12.54 10.97 5.69
CA PRO A 2 -11.76 9.79 5.33
C PRO A 2 -10.29 10.16 5.15
N ALA A 3 -9.40 9.27 5.58
CA ALA A 3 -7.96 9.48 5.55
C ALA A 3 -7.23 8.24 5.03
N ALA A 4 -6.26 8.43 4.15
CA ALA A 4 -5.42 7.37 3.62
C ALA A 4 -3.94 7.73 3.77
N CYS A 5 -3.09 6.71 3.95
CA CYS A 5 -1.65 6.85 3.99
C CYS A 5 -1.01 5.96 2.92
N TRP A 6 -0.01 6.50 2.24
CA TRP A 6 0.80 5.82 1.25
C TRP A 6 2.28 5.86 1.65
N PRO A 7 2.78 4.90 2.43
CA PRO A 7 4.21 4.77 2.70
C PRO A 7 4.94 4.22 1.46
N SER A 8 5.38 5.08 0.63
CA SER A 8 5.97 4.96 -0.71
C SER A 8 4.95 5.06 -1.84
N ALA A 9 5.29 5.86 -2.83
CA ALA A 9 4.47 6.05 -4.02
C ALA A 9 5.33 5.69 -5.24
N GLY A 10 4.84 4.81 -6.09
CA GLY A 10 5.44 4.65 -7.41
C GLY A 10 5.60 6.02 -8.07
N GLY A 11 6.80 6.37 -8.55
CA GLY A 11 7.32 7.70 -8.89
C GLY A 11 6.43 8.74 -9.57
N GLY A 12 5.26 8.35 -10.11
CA GLY A 12 4.28 9.26 -10.71
C GLY A 12 3.15 9.71 -9.80
N PHE A 13 3.03 9.18 -8.58
CA PHE A 13 1.93 9.45 -7.64
C PHE A 13 0.54 9.22 -8.26
N ALA A 14 0.41 8.23 -9.16
CA ALA A 14 -0.79 8.03 -9.97
C ALA A 14 -2.04 7.82 -9.11
N PHE A 15 -1.98 6.89 -8.18
CA PHE A 15 -3.13 6.56 -7.35
C PHE A 15 -3.51 7.67 -6.35
N PRO A 16 -2.59 8.29 -5.59
CA PRO A 16 -2.93 9.46 -4.78
C PRO A 16 -3.55 10.62 -5.56
N LYS A 17 -3.13 10.84 -6.82
CA LYS A 17 -3.73 11.84 -7.71
C LYS A 17 -5.14 11.44 -8.15
N LEU A 18 -5.36 10.17 -8.43
CA LEU A 18 -6.70 9.65 -8.75
C LEU A 18 -7.65 9.86 -7.58
N VAL A 19 -7.24 9.51 -6.35
CA VAL A 19 -8.04 9.77 -5.14
C VAL A 19 -8.35 11.25 -5.00
N ALA A 20 -7.37 12.13 -5.22
CA ALA A 20 -7.57 13.58 -5.15
C ALA A 20 -8.54 14.12 -6.22
N SER A 21 -8.60 13.48 -7.39
CA SER A 21 -9.46 13.92 -8.50
C SER A 21 -10.91 13.42 -8.37
N GLU A 22 -11.11 12.23 -7.82
CA GLU A 22 -12.42 11.57 -7.83
C GLU A 22 -13.14 11.60 -6.48
N HIS A 23 -12.41 11.84 -5.39
CA HIS A 23 -12.94 11.78 -4.04
C HIS A 23 -12.72 13.08 -3.27
N SER A 24 -13.76 13.91 -3.19
CA SER A 24 -13.73 15.14 -2.39
C SER A 24 -13.66 14.83 -0.89
N GLY A 25 -13.01 15.71 -0.12
CA GLY A 25 -12.94 15.62 1.33
C GLY A 25 -11.98 14.56 1.87
N VAL A 26 -11.22 13.85 1.04
CA VAL A 26 -10.24 12.85 1.50
C VAL A 26 -8.94 13.54 1.93
N ARG A 27 -8.38 13.11 3.05
CA ARG A 27 -7.01 13.46 3.46
C ARG A 27 -6.08 12.32 3.06
N THR A 28 -5.05 12.62 2.31
CA THR A 28 -4.06 11.64 1.87
C THR A 28 -2.66 12.08 2.29
N ASP A 29 -1.96 11.24 3.02
CA ASP A 29 -0.53 11.40 3.30
C ASP A 29 0.25 10.44 2.41
N VAL A 30 1.16 10.98 1.59
CA VAL A 30 2.04 10.19 0.75
C VAL A 30 3.47 10.38 1.24
N VAL A 31 4.14 9.27 1.54
CA VAL A 31 5.51 9.27 2.05
C VAL A 31 6.42 8.74 0.96
N GLU A 32 7.40 9.54 0.55
CA GLU A 32 8.38 9.20 -0.48
C GLU A 32 9.78 9.49 0.04
N VAL A 33 10.63 8.47 0.03
CA VAL A 33 11.98 8.57 0.59
C VAL A 33 12.93 9.39 -0.28
N ASP A 34 12.73 9.38 -1.61
CA ASP A 34 13.62 10.09 -2.53
C ASP A 34 13.08 11.50 -2.88
N PRO A 35 13.73 12.57 -2.40
CA PRO A 35 13.34 13.93 -2.75
C PRO A 35 13.48 14.23 -4.25
N ALA A 36 14.26 13.46 -5.02
CA ALA A 36 14.36 13.63 -6.46
C ALA A 36 13.08 13.16 -7.15
N VAL A 37 12.48 12.05 -6.69
CA VAL A 37 11.19 11.54 -7.16
C VAL A 37 10.11 12.59 -6.94
N VAL A 38 10.03 13.17 -5.74
CA VAL A 38 9.06 14.25 -5.44
C VAL A 38 9.26 15.47 -6.37
N ARG A 39 10.53 15.89 -6.60
CA ARG A 39 10.81 17.01 -7.52
C ARG A 39 10.37 16.72 -8.96
N ILE A 40 10.63 15.50 -9.43
CA ILE A 40 10.23 15.06 -10.78
C ILE A 40 8.71 15.02 -10.89
N ALA A 41 8.02 14.47 -9.88
CA ALA A 41 6.56 14.40 -9.86
C ALA A 41 5.90 15.79 -9.90
N ARG A 42 6.44 16.76 -9.15
CA ARG A 42 5.98 18.17 -9.20
C ARG A 42 6.20 18.79 -10.58
N ARG A 43 7.34 18.53 -11.19
CA ARG A 43 7.73 19.18 -12.45
C ARG A 43 7.03 18.58 -13.68
N TRP A 44 6.79 17.25 -13.68
CA TRP A 44 6.43 16.54 -14.91
C TRP A 44 5.15 15.70 -14.79
N PHE A 45 4.68 15.44 -13.56
CA PHE A 45 3.56 14.53 -13.32
C PHE A 45 2.38 15.22 -12.60
N PHE A 46 2.25 16.53 -12.70
CA PHE A 46 1.09 17.29 -12.21
C PHE A 46 0.78 17.11 -10.72
N LEU A 47 1.81 16.90 -9.88
CA LEU A 47 1.60 16.67 -8.45
C LEU A 47 1.07 17.91 -7.73
N ASP A 48 1.55 19.11 -8.09
CA ASP A 48 1.09 20.37 -7.47
C ASP A 48 -0.36 20.69 -7.84
N GLU A 49 -0.79 20.35 -9.06
CA GLU A 49 -2.18 20.45 -9.49
C GLU A 49 -3.09 19.51 -8.70
N ALA A 50 -2.66 18.26 -8.44
CA ALA A 50 -3.40 17.32 -7.62
C ALA A 50 -3.52 17.79 -6.17
N VAL A 51 -2.46 18.37 -5.61
CA VAL A 51 -2.49 19.00 -4.26
C VAL A 51 -3.51 20.14 -4.21
N ALA A 52 -3.52 21.00 -5.24
CA ALA A 52 -4.48 22.09 -5.32
C ALA A 52 -5.92 21.58 -5.47
N LEU A 53 -6.14 20.55 -6.28
CA LEU A 53 -7.45 19.92 -6.49
C LEU A 53 -7.98 19.28 -5.21
N ALA A 54 -7.16 18.52 -4.48
CA ALA A 54 -7.55 17.94 -3.20
C ALA A 54 -8.03 19.01 -2.21
N ARG A 55 -7.30 20.13 -2.11
CA ARG A 55 -7.68 21.27 -1.25
C ARG A 55 -8.97 21.93 -1.68
N ALA A 56 -9.16 22.14 -2.99
CA ALA A 56 -10.39 22.71 -3.53
C ALA A 56 -11.61 21.82 -3.23
N GLY A 57 -11.42 20.49 -3.22
CA GLY A 57 -12.43 19.51 -2.83
C GLY A 57 -12.66 19.38 -1.32
N GLY A 58 -12.01 20.20 -0.48
CA GLY A 58 -12.15 20.14 0.98
C GLY A 58 -11.34 19.03 1.66
N GLY A 59 -10.47 18.35 0.91
CA GLY A 59 -9.52 17.35 1.40
C GLY A 59 -8.10 17.92 1.54
N ASN A 60 -7.11 17.03 1.52
CA ASN A 60 -5.70 17.41 1.46
C ASN A 60 -4.87 16.25 0.88
N LEU A 61 -3.93 16.57 0.01
CA LEU A 61 -2.87 15.66 -0.41
C LEU A 61 -1.54 16.22 0.13
N ARG A 62 -0.98 15.56 1.13
CA ARG A 62 0.29 15.93 1.75
C ARG A 62 1.39 14.97 1.32
N VAL A 63 2.45 15.49 0.76
CA VAL A 63 3.66 14.72 0.43
C VAL A 63 4.70 14.93 1.51
N VAL A 64 5.17 13.86 2.10
CA VAL A 64 6.19 13.82 3.15
C VAL A 64 7.43 13.15 2.58
N CYS A 65 8.56 13.84 2.60
CA CYS A 65 9.83 13.24 2.17
C CYS A 65 10.47 12.57 3.38
N ASP A 66 10.32 11.24 3.47
CA ASP A 66 10.73 10.45 4.63
C ASP A 66 10.76 8.95 4.29
N ASP A 67 11.39 8.15 5.15
CA ASP A 67 11.26 6.70 5.12
C ASP A 67 9.86 6.27 5.60
N GLY A 68 9.22 5.35 4.88
CA GLY A 68 7.85 4.90 5.16
C GLY A 68 7.72 4.21 6.53
N ARG A 69 8.71 3.40 6.91
CA ARG A 69 8.75 2.72 8.20
C ARG A 69 8.91 3.73 9.33
N ALA A 70 9.89 4.62 9.23
CA ALA A 70 10.14 5.66 10.22
C ALA A 70 8.94 6.62 10.37
N PHE A 71 8.20 6.87 9.29
CA PHE A 71 6.96 7.65 9.35
C PHE A 71 5.88 6.95 10.20
N LEU A 72 5.66 5.66 10.02
CA LEU A 72 4.71 4.88 10.82
C LEU A 72 5.13 4.79 12.29
N GLU A 73 6.42 4.62 12.58
CA GLU A 73 6.98 4.55 13.95
C GLU A 73 6.73 5.82 14.78
N ARG A 74 6.59 6.97 14.13
CA ARG A 74 6.26 8.23 14.82
C ARG A 74 4.78 8.36 15.22
N GLY A 75 3.96 7.34 14.99
CA GLY A 75 2.56 7.31 15.41
C GLY A 75 1.65 8.14 14.49
N ALA A 76 1.78 7.93 13.19
CA ALA A 76 0.87 8.52 12.20
C ALA A 76 -0.56 7.93 12.29
N GLY A 77 -1.56 8.67 11.83
CA GLY A 77 -2.96 8.21 11.76
C GLY A 77 -3.91 8.97 12.69
N PRO A 78 -5.16 8.47 12.95
CA PRO A 78 -5.69 7.26 12.35
C PRO A 78 -6.06 7.43 10.86
N TYR A 79 -5.91 6.35 10.10
CA TYR A 79 -6.24 6.25 8.68
C TYR A 79 -7.33 5.21 8.42
N ASP A 80 -8.22 5.46 7.47
CA ASP A 80 -9.19 4.47 6.98
C ASP A 80 -8.53 3.45 6.03
N ALA A 81 -7.43 3.84 5.39
CA ALA A 81 -6.61 2.95 4.58
C ALA A 81 -5.11 3.29 4.68
N VAL A 82 -4.29 2.26 4.72
CA VAL A 82 -2.83 2.34 4.53
C VAL A 82 -2.46 1.47 3.34
N VAL A 83 -1.77 2.05 2.35
CA VAL A 83 -1.41 1.35 1.11
C VAL A 83 0.10 1.21 1.04
N LEU A 84 0.57 -0.03 1.07
CA LEU A 84 1.98 -0.40 0.93
C LEU A 84 2.23 -0.75 -0.55
N ASP A 85 2.82 0.18 -1.27
CA ASP A 85 3.16 0.06 -2.70
C ASP A 85 4.61 0.50 -2.90
N ALA A 86 5.53 -0.19 -2.21
CA ALA A 86 6.93 0.19 -2.14
C ALA A 86 7.83 -0.81 -2.84
N PHE A 87 8.60 -0.31 -3.81
CA PHE A 87 9.59 -1.09 -4.56
C PHE A 87 10.93 -0.35 -4.61
N VAL A 88 12.03 -1.13 -4.58
CA VAL A 88 13.37 -0.65 -4.94
C VAL A 88 13.76 -1.30 -6.26
N GLY A 89 13.61 -0.55 -7.36
CA GLY A 89 13.65 -1.13 -8.70
C GLY A 89 12.48 -2.09 -8.93
N ALA A 90 12.77 -3.36 -9.22
CA ALA A 90 11.78 -4.43 -9.36
C ALA A 90 11.58 -5.23 -8.05
N GLU A 91 12.27 -4.88 -6.96
CA GLU A 91 12.21 -5.63 -5.71
C GLU A 91 11.25 -4.96 -4.72
N PRO A 92 10.33 -5.70 -4.08
CA PRO A 92 9.49 -5.16 -3.02
C PRO A 92 10.32 -4.81 -1.79
N VAL A 93 9.93 -3.75 -1.10
CA VAL A 93 10.59 -3.34 0.16
C VAL A 93 10.15 -4.26 1.29
N ARG A 94 10.91 -5.31 1.55
CA ARG A 94 10.63 -6.31 2.60
C ARG A 94 10.41 -5.68 3.98
N ALA A 95 11.13 -4.61 4.32
CA ALA A 95 11.02 -3.92 5.60
C ALA A 95 9.62 -3.31 5.88
N LEU A 96 8.74 -3.22 4.89
CA LEU A 96 7.35 -2.80 5.06
C LEU A 96 6.37 -3.99 5.13
N ALA A 97 6.84 -5.22 4.90
CA ALA A 97 6.02 -6.43 4.89
C ALA A 97 6.32 -7.38 6.08
N THR A 98 7.10 -6.95 7.07
CA THR A 98 7.41 -7.73 8.28
C THR A 98 6.29 -7.65 9.31
N VAL A 99 6.24 -8.60 10.24
CA VAL A 99 5.28 -8.61 11.36
C VAL A 99 5.34 -7.27 12.11
N GLU A 100 6.55 -6.78 12.38
CA GLU A 100 6.79 -5.53 13.10
C GLU A 100 6.25 -4.32 12.31
N ALA A 101 6.47 -4.29 11.00
CA ALA A 101 5.93 -3.23 10.14
C ALA A 101 4.41 -3.26 10.10
N LEU A 102 3.81 -4.44 9.94
CA LEU A 102 2.36 -4.59 9.88
C LEU A 102 1.68 -4.25 11.22
N HIS A 103 2.36 -4.46 12.37
CA HIS A 103 1.88 -3.95 13.65
C HIS A 103 1.83 -2.42 13.71
N LEU A 104 2.82 -1.72 13.13
CA LEU A 104 2.79 -0.26 13.00
C LEU A 104 1.66 0.21 12.10
N VAL A 105 1.47 -0.48 10.96
CA VAL A 105 0.33 -0.22 10.06
C VAL A 105 -0.99 -0.39 10.80
N ARG A 106 -1.18 -1.53 11.49
CA ARG A 106 -2.41 -1.79 12.27
C ARG A 106 -2.66 -0.71 13.32
N ALA A 107 -1.61 -0.27 14.02
CA ALA A 107 -1.71 0.81 15.01
C ALA A 107 -2.07 2.17 14.38
N ALA A 108 -1.70 2.40 13.11
CA ALA A 108 -2.04 3.61 12.36
C ALA A 108 -3.44 3.57 11.74
N LEU A 109 -4.12 2.42 11.73
CA LEU A 109 -5.47 2.29 11.17
C LEU A 109 -6.55 2.71 12.17
N ALA A 110 -7.60 3.31 11.64
CA ALA A 110 -8.86 3.49 12.35
C ALA A 110 -9.58 2.14 12.56
N PRO A 111 -10.52 2.02 13.50
CA PRO A 111 -11.36 0.84 13.60
C PRO A 111 -12.06 0.53 12.27
N GLY A 112 -11.87 -0.69 11.76
CA GLY A 112 -12.39 -1.11 10.45
C GLY A 112 -11.55 -0.66 9.25
N GLY A 113 -10.40 -0.03 9.50
CA GLY A 113 -9.48 0.41 8.44
C GLY A 113 -8.82 -0.75 7.69
N LEU A 114 -8.33 -0.46 6.49
CA LEU A 114 -7.77 -1.42 5.55
C LEU A 114 -6.26 -1.23 5.40
N CYS A 115 -5.52 -2.33 5.45
CA CYS A 115 -4.15 -2.41 4.93
C CYS A 115 -4.20 -3.02 3.52
N LEU A 116 -3.68 -2.30 2.53
CA LEU A 116 -3.61 -2.75 1.15
C LEU A 116 -2.14 -2.89 0.76
N MET A 117 -1.74 -4.07 0.28
CA MET A 117 -0.36 -4.35 -0.12
C MET A 117 -0.33 -4.77 -1.58
N ASN A 118 0.33 -3.96 -2.42
CA ASN A 118 0.59 -4.34 -3.81
C ASN A 118 1.78 -5.31 -3.84
N VAL A 119 1.57 -6.49 -4.40
CA VAL A 119 2.57 -7.55 -4.52
C VAL A 119 2.69 -7.97 -5.97
N VAL A 120 3.88 -7.81 -6.53
CA VAL A 120 4.19 -8.22 -7.90
C VAL A 120 4.78 -9.61 -7.89
N SER A 121 4.23 -10.52 -8.68
CA SER A 121 4.82 -11.84 -8.97
C SER A 121 5.82 -11.72 -10.13
N ARG A 122 6.68 -12.72 -10.28
CA ARG A 122 7.65 -12.81 -11.39
C ARG A 122 7.33 -13.97 -12.32
N GLY A 123 7.80 -13.86 -13.56
CA GLY A 123 7.75 -14.95 -14.54
C GLY A 123 6.33 -15.37 -14.92
N GLY A 124 5.44 -14.40 -15.20
CA GLY A 124 4.06 -14.68 -15.59
C GLY A 124 3.25 -15.37 -14.49
N GLY A 125 3.42 -14.92 -13.25
CA GLY A 125 2.72 -15.50 -12.08
C GLY A 125 3.30 -16.83 -11.58
N SER A 126 4.40 -17.31 -12.14
CA SER A 126 5.00 -18.59 -11.75
C SER A 126 5.74 -18.55 -10.41
N ASP A 127 6.25 -17.36 -9.99
CA ASP A 127 6.89 -17.14 -8.69
C ASP A 127 6.04 -16.26 -7.80
N VAL A 128 5.24 -16.89 -6.98
CA VAL A 128 4.40 -16.26 -5.94
C VAL A 128 4.98 -16.40 -4.53
N SER A 129 6.28 -16.70 -4.40
CA SER A 129 6.91 -16.96 -3.10
C SER A 129 6.78 -15.76 -2.15
N PHE A 130 7.00 -14.55 -2.65
CA PHE A 130 6.84 -13.34 -1.85
C PHE A 130 5.37 -13.08 -1.47
N LEU A 131 4.41 -13.28 -2.38
CA LEU A 131 2.98 -13.19 -2.08
C LEU A 131 2.59 -14.15 -0.94
N ARG A 132 3.04 -15.40 -1.00
CA ARG A 132 2.80 -16.41 0.03
C ARG A 132 3.32 -15.97 1.39
N SER A 133 4.51 -15.36 1.42
CA SER A 133 5.11 -14.83 2.66
C SER A 133 4.38 -13.60 3.19
N VAL A 134 3.95 -12.69 2.31
CA VAL A 134 3.15 -11.52 2.68
C VAL A 134 1.80 -11.95 3.29
N VAL A 135 1.11 -12.90 2.68
CA VAL A 135 -0.16 -13.44 3.20
C VAL A 135 0.03 -14.08 4.57
N ALA A 136 1.06 -14.95 4.71
CA ALA A 136 1.39 -15.59 5.99
C ALA A 136 1.69 -14.55 7.08
N THR A 137 2.46 -13.52 6.74
CA THR A 137 2.82 -12.43 7.67
C THR A 137 1.60 -11.60 8.07
N ALA A 138 0.74 -11.25 7.10
CA ALA A 138 -0.46 -10.48 7.36
C ALA A 138 -1.44 -11.22 8.30
N LEU A 139 -1.58 -12.54 8.14
CA LEU A 139 -2.39 -13.40 9.03
C LEU A 139 -1.88 -13.46 10.47
N MET A 140 -0.59 -13.15 10.72
CA MET A 140 -0.07 -13.03 12.09
C MET A 140 -0.54 -11.75 12.79
N VAL A 141 -0.96 -10.74 12.03
CA VAL A 141 -1.26 -9.40 12.56
C VAL A 141 -2.74 -9.05 12.47
N PHE A 142 -3.40 -9.41 11.38
CA PHE A 142 -4.80 -9.05 11.09
C PHE A 142 -5.73 -10.25 11.19
N ALA A 143 -6.98 -9.99 11.57
CA ALA A 143 -7.99 -11.03 11.70
C ALA A 143 -8.52 -11.54 10.34
N ARG A 144 -8.45 -10.74 9.29
CA ARG A 144 -8.90 -11.05 7.94
C ARG A 144 -7.85 -10.64 6.92
N VAL A 145 -7.57 -11.55 5.98
CA VAL A 145 -6.66 -11.30 4.85
C VAL A 145 -7.30 -11.90 3.61
N GLU A 146 -7.49 -11.09 2.58
CA GLU A 146 -8.02 -11.50 1.29
C GLU A 146 -7.04 -11.12 0.18
N VAL A 147 -7.03 -11.90 -0.91
CA VAL A 147 -6.13 -11.71 -2.05
C VAL A 147 -6.96 -11.51 -3.31
N LEU A 148 -6.63 -10.50 -4.09
CA LEU A 148 -7.23 -10.24 -5.39
C LEU A 148 -6.14 -10.22 -6.47
N LEU A 149 -6.49 -10.65 -7.69
CA LEU A 149 -5.66 -10.41 -8.87
C LEU A 149 -5.94 -8.99 -9.35
N ALA A 150 -4.89 -8.18 -9.48
CA ALA A 150 -4.98 -6.78 -9.90
C ALA A 150 -4.44 -6.54 -11.31
N THR A 151 -4.09 -7.60 -12.04
CA THR A 151 -3.56 -7.52 -13.40
C THR A 151 -4.67 -7.61 -14.44
N ASP A 152 -4.59 -6.79 -15.49
CA ASP A 152 -5.39 -6.96 -16.71
C ASP A 152 -4.79 -8.10 -17.55
N GLU A 153 -5.60 -9.11 -17.93
CA GLU A 153 -5.20 -10.35 -18.60
C GLU A 153 -4.43 -10.17 -19.93
N THR A 154 -4.26 -8.94 -20.42
CA THR A 154 -3.83 -8.70 -21.79
C THR A 154 -2.32 -8.47 -21.97
N HIS A 155 -1.53 -8.20 -20.94
CA HIS A 155 -0.16 -7.65 -21.16
C HIS A 155 0.93 -8.08 -20.16
N ALA A 156 0.74 -9.03 -19.27
CA ALA A 156 1.68 -9.19 -18.17
C ALA A 156 2.61 -10.41 -18.29
N GLU A 157 3.91 -10.14 -18.39
CA GLU A 157 4.94 -11.08 -17.96
C GLU A 157 5.02 -11.17 -16.41
N GLU A 158 4.32 -10.25 -15.71
CA GLU A 158 4.22 -10.13 -14.25
C GLU A 158 2.76 -9.93 -13.84
N ASP A 159 2.30 -10.66 -12.84
CA ASP A 159 0.99 -10.45 -12.24
C ASP A 159 1.10 -9.58 -11.00
N ASN A 160 0.17 -8.64 -10.83
CA ASN A 160 -0.01 -7.86 -9.63
C ASN A 160 -1.12 -8.46 -8.77
N TYR A 161 -0.83 -8.67 -7.51
CA TYR A 161 -1.80 -9.09 -6.50
C TYR A 161 -2.02 -7.97 -5.48
N LEU A 162 -3.28 -7.77 -5.12
CA LEU A 162 -3.63 -6.90 -4.01
C LEU A 162 -3.95 -7.77 -2.80
N VAL A 163 -3.13 -7.71 -1.77
CA VAL A 163 -3.41 -8.31 -0.47
C VAL A 163 -4.09 -7.26 0.40
N VAL A 164 -5.30 -7.55 0.84
CA VAL A 164 -6.11 -6.68 1.69
C VAL A 164 -6.24 -7.31 3.06
N ALA A 165 -5.86 -6.57 4.10
CA ALA A 165 -5.92 -7.04 5.48
C ALA A 165 -6.68 -6.06 6.38
N SER A 166 -7.46 -6.60 7.32
CA SER A 166 -8.26 -5.82 8.29
C SER A 166 -8.58 -6.65 9.53
N ASP A 167 -8.96 -5.98 10.61
CA ASP A 167 -9.58 -6.63 11.78
C ASP A 167 -11.10 -6.79 11.64
N SER A 168 -11.70 -6.19 10.60
CA SER A 168 -13.12 -6.30 10.28
C SER A 168 -13.37 -7.22 9.09
N GLU A 169 -14.63 -7.68 8.93
CA GLU A 169 -15.02 -8.44 7.74
C GLU A 169 -14.81 -7.59 6.49
N LEU A 170 -14.24 -8.20 5.45
CA LEU A 170 -13.91 -7.52 4.20
C LEU A 170 -15.03 -7.66 3.16
N GLY A 171 -15.45 -8.91 2.88
CA GLY A 171 -16.53 -9.19 1.93
C GLY A 171 -16.26 -8.70 0.51
N LEU A 172 -14.98 -8.74 0.09
CA LEU A 172 -14.58 -8.28 -1.23
C LEU A 172 -15.04 -9.27 -2.32
N PRO A 173 -15.48 -8.79 -3.48
CA PRO A 173 -15.77 -9.65 -4.62
C PRO A 173 -14.47 -10.18 -5.24
N ASP A 174 -14.57 -11.28 -5.99
CA ASP A 174 -13.51 -11.82 -6.86
C ASP A 174 -12.19 -12.14 -6.14
N THR A 175 -12.27 -12.51 -4.86
CA THR A 175 -11.08 -12.92 -4.08
C THR A 175 -10.58 -14.29 -4.53
N ILE A 176 -9.26 -14.46 -4.50
CA ILE A 176 -8.60 -15.72 -4.76
C ILE A 176 -8.61 -16.55 -3.47
N PRO A 177 -9.27 -17.72 -3.45
CA PRO A 177 -9.25 -18.58 -2.28
C PRO A 177 -7.86 -19.20 -2.09
N TYR A 178 -7.42 -19.27 -0.85
CA TYR A 178 -6.19 -19.96 -0.46
C TYR A 178 -6.41 -20.76 0.83
N ASP A 179 -5.56 -21.73 1.08
CA ASP A 179 -5.55 -22.56 2.30
C ASP A 179 -4.16 -22.54 2.96
N GLU A 180 -4.00 -23.29 4.04
CA GLU A 180 -2.74 -23.35 4.80
C GLU A 180 -1.54 -23.83 3.96
N THR A 181 -1.77 -24.60 2.89
CA THR A 181 -0.70 -25.11 2.03
C THR A 181 -0.13 -24.04 1.10
N PHE A 182 -0.88 -22.96 0.90
CA PHE A 182 -0.42 -21.78 0.15
C PHE A 182 0.57 -20.93 0.95
N LEU A 183 0.51 -20.91 2.27
CA LEU A 183 1.27 -19.98 3.10
C LEU A 183 2.78 -20.17 2.97
N GLY A 184 3.51 -19.07 2.89
CA GLY A 184 4.96 -18.98 2.86
C GLY A 184 5.57 -18.78 4.25
N GLU A 185 6.84 -18.39 4.28
CA GLU A 185 7.53 -18.03 5.51
C GLU A 185 7.02 -16.68 6.04
N VAL A 186 6.83 -16.58 7.35
CA VAL A 186 6.51 -15.32 8.02
C VAL A 186 7.74 -14.42 8.03
N LEU A 187 7.57 -13.16 7.63
CA LEU A 187 8.65 -12.18 7.54
C LEU A 187 8.79 -11.42 8.85
N PHE A 188 9.99 -11.40 9.38
CA PHE A 188 10.37 -10.60 10.54
C PHE A 188 11.46 -9.60 10.17
N ASP A 189 11.64 -8.56 11.00
CA ASP A 189 12.76 -7.66 10.87
C ASP A 189 14.07 -8.45 11.04
N GLU A 190 15.09 -8.10 10.26
CA GLU A 190 16.43 -8.64 10.45
C GLU A 190 17.01 -8.07 11.76
N GLY A 191 17.51 -8.97 12.63
CA GLY A 191 18.06 -8.64 13.93
C GLY A 191 19.44 -7.97 13.87
#